data_75390d3912810526623a6cfe540659ba
#
_entry.id   75390d3912810526623a6cfe540659ba
#
_cell.length_a   1.000
_cell.length_b   1.000
_cell.length_c   1.000
_cell.angle_alpha   90.00
_cell.angle_beta   90.00
_cell.angle_gamma   90.00
#
_symmetry.space_group_name_H-M   'P 1'
#
loop_
_entity.id
_entity.type
_entity.pdbx_description
1 polymer ?
#
loop_
_entity_poly.entity_id
_entity_poly.type
_entity_poly.pdbx_seq_one_letter_code
_entity_poly.pdbx_strand_id
1 'polypeptide(L)'
;MLRVLALIANLAVAGMALYGMATAARHSGWSILKYYTQLSNLFGAFACLLISGFEIKSICAKREKTPAWAYCIQFSAVCCLMVTFLVVLFVLAPDAGKNGYRTMLTQGDMLYHHLLCPILILVAFALLERPNIPMRAAAYAVIPTLIYGIVTLILNLARKLDGPYPFLQVYRQSAIASVGWFVAIIGGNYLIALAVRAVSKPRKR
;
A
#
# COMPACT_ATOMS: atom_id res chain seq x y z
N MET A 1 12.16 -6.37 -23.05
CA MET A 1 11.84 -7.45 -22.09
C MET A 1 11.42 -6.92 -20.72
N LEU A 2 12.26 -6.17 -19.97
CA LEU A 2 11.91 -5.70 -18.61
C LEU A 2 10.62 -4.85 -18.54
N ARG A 3 10.37 -3.95 -19.50
CA ARG A 3 9.13 -3.15 -19.54
C ARG A 3 7.87 -4.00 -19.70
N VAL A 4 7.92 -5.06 -20.53
CA VAL A 4 6.77 -5.97 -20.70
C VAL A 4 6.51 -6.73 -19.41
N LEU A 5 7.56 -7.16 -18.71
CA LEU A 5 7.42 -7.81 -17.40
C LEU A 5 6.86 -6.84 -16.34
N ALA A 6 7.31 -5.57 -16.35
CA ALA A 6 6.74 -4.54 -15.46
C ALA A 6 5.26 -4.30 -15.76
N LEU A 7 4.88 -4.18 -17.03
CA LEU A 7 3.49 -4.05 -17.45
C LEU A 7 2.63 -5.23 -16.96
N ILE A 8 3.09 -6.46 -17.18
CA ILE A 8 2.38 -7.67 -16.71
C ILE A 8 2.24 -7.66 -15.18
N ALA A 9 3.30 -7.33 -14.45
CA ALA A 9 3.26 -7.27 -13.00
C ALA A 9 2.29 -6.19 -12.49
N ASN A 10 2.30 -4.99 -13.08
CA ASN A 10 1.38 -3.91 -12.72
C ASN A 10 -0.09 -4.29 -13.00
N LEU A 11 -0.37 -4.89 -14.16
CA LEU A 11 -1.73 -5.36 -14.49
C LEU A 11 -2.17 -6.50 -13.55
N ALA A 12 -1.26 -7.39 -13.17
CA ALA A 12 -1.54 -8.45 -12.20
C ALA A 12 -1.87 -7.87 -10.80
N VAL A 13 -1.09 -6.89 -10.32
CA VAL A 13 -1.39 -6.19 -9.05
C VAL A 13 -2.76 -5.53 -9.11
N ALA A 14 -3.06 -4.78 -10.17
CA ALA A 14 -4.35 -4.12 -10.33
C ALA A 14 -5.50 -5.13 -10.35
N GLY A 15 -5.38 -6.21 -11.11
CA GLY A 15 -6.38 -7.28 -11.18
C GLY A 15 -6.62 -7.96 -9.84
N MET A 16 -5.55 -8.34 -9.13
CA MET A 16 -5.64 -8.97 -7.81
C MET A 16 -6.25 -8.04 -6.75
N ALA A 17 -5.84 -6.76 -6.73
CA ALA A 17 -6.37 -5.79 -5.79
C ALA A 17 -7.88 -5.55 -6.00
N LEU A 18 -8.32 -5.40 -7.26
CA LEU A 18 -9.74 -5.21 -7.59
C LEU A 18 -10.56 -6.48 -7.34
N TYR A 19 -10.01 -7.66 -7.65
CA TYR A 19 -10.66 -8.94 -7.35
C TYR A 19 -10.86 -9.14 -5.84
N GLY A 20 -9.80 -8.92 -5.05
CA GLY A 20 -9.87 -9.03 -3.60
C GLY A 20 -10.86 -8.03 -3.00
N MET A 21 -10.89 -6.78 -3.50
CA MET A 21 -11.87 -5.78 -3.09
C MET A 21 -13.31 -6.21 -3.43
N ALA A 22 -13.55 -6.71 -4.65
CA ALA A 22 -14.87 -7.19 -5.04
C ALA A 22 -15.32 -8.37 -4.19
N THR A 23 -14.41 -9.28 -3.82
CA THR A 23 -14.69 -10.41 -2.92
C THR A 23 -15.04 -9.91 -1.51
N ALA A 24 -14.23 -9.01 -0.93
CA ALA A 24 -14.51 -8.42 0.37
C ALA A 24 -15.85 -7.66 0.38
N ALA A 25 -16.15 -6.89 -0.68
CA ALA A 25 -17.38 -6.12 -0.79
C ALA A 25 -18.63 -7.01 -0.90
N ARG A 26 -18.55 -8.18 -1.52
CA ARG A 26 -19.66 -9.15 -1.58
C ARG A 26 -20.04 -9.67 -0.20
N HIS A 27 -19.07 -9.81 0.72
CA HIS A 27 -19.31 -10.31 2.08
C HIS A 27 -19.68 -9.21 3.07
N SER A 28 -19.10 -8.03 2.96
CA SER A 28 -19.19 -6.95 3.97
C SER A 28 -19.71 -5.62 3.44
N GLY A 29 -20.11 -5.57 2.16
CA GLY A 29 -20.59 -4.33 1.53
C GLY A 29 -19.52 -3.22 1.52
N TRP A 30 -19.95 -1.99 1.37
CA TRP A 30 -19.06 -0.82 1.32
C TRP A 30 -18.39 -0.46 2.65
N SER A 31 -18.78 -1.13 3.77
CA SER A 31 -18.12 -0.96 5.06
C SER A 31 -16.63 -1.34 5.06
N ILE A 32 -16.19 -2.07 4.04
CA ILE A 32 -14.77 -2.41 3.83
C ILE A 32 -13.89 -1.16 3.64
N LEU A 33 -14.43 -0.05 3.14
CA LEU A 33 -13.67 1.18 2.90
C LEU A 33 -13.18 1.88 4.18
N LYS A 34 -13.64 1.45 5.35
CA LYS A 34 -13.08 1.89 6.64
C LYS A 34 -11.66 1.33 6.89
N TYR A 35 -11.27 0.26 6.21
CA TYR A 35 -9.96 -0.37 6.40
C TYR A 35 -8.90 0.23 5.50
N TYR A 36 -7.75 0.56 6.09
CA TYR A 36 -6.58 1.03 5.36
C TYR A 36 -6.12 0.05 4.28
N THR A 37 -6.21 -1.25 4.55
CA THR A 37 -5.91 -2.32 3.59
C THR A 37 -6.67 -2.15 2.28
N GLN A 38 -7.96 -1.87 2.34
CA GLN A 38 -8.78 -1.71 1.12
C GLN A 38 -8.41 -0.43 0.36
N LEU A 39 -8.23 0.68 1.08
CA LEU A 39 -7.86 1.96 0.47
C LEU A 39 -6.45 1.95 -0.12
N SER A 40 -5.48 1.33 0.56
CA SER A 40 -4.11 1.20 0.05
C SER A 40 -4.04 0.30 -1.17
N ASN A 41 -4.81 -0.81 -1.22
CA ASN A 41 -4.90 -1.67 -2.40
C ASN A 41 -5.62 -0.99 -3.57
N LEU A 42 -6.68 -0.23 -3.32
CA LEU A 42 -7.34 0.58 -4.35
C LEU A 42 -6.38 1.63 -4.93
N PHE A 43 -5.63 2.31 -4.08
CA PHE A 43 -4.59 3.25 -4.50
C PHE A 43 -3.47 2.55 -5.29
N GLY A 44 -3.07 1.34 -4.86
CA GLY A 44 -2.13 0.48 -5.58
C GLY A 44 -2.63 0.10 -6.98
N ALA A 45 -3.88 -0.33 -7.09
CA ALA A 45 -4.51 -0.65 -8.37
C ALA A 45 -4.53 0.56 -9.31
N PHE A 46 -4.96 1.73 -8.81
CA PHE A 46 -4.94 2.98 -9.57
C PHE A 46 -3.54 3.32 -10.09
N ALA A 47 -2.53 3.29 -9.21
CA ALA A 47 -1.15 3.60 -9.56
C ALA A 47 -0.59 2.62 -10.60
N CYS A 48 -0.86 1.33 -10.46
CA CYS A 48 -0.45 0.30 -11.41
C CYS A 48 -1.12 0.47 -12.78
N LEU A 49 -2.42 0.79 -12.84
CA LEU A 49 -3.13 1.07 -14.10
C LEU A 49 -2.58 2.33 -14.77
N LEU A 50 -2.29 3.37 -13.99
CA LEU A 50 -1.68 4.61 -14.48
C LEU A 50 -0.32 4.32 -15.16
N ILE A 51 0.57 3.59 -14.49
CA ILE A 51 1.86 3.19 -15.04
C ILE A 51 1.69 2.31 -16.27
N SER A 52 0.78 1.32 -16.22
CA SER A 52 0.49 0.44 -17.35
C SER A 52 0.07 1.22 -18.60
N GLY A 53 -0.75 2.27 -18.45
CA GLY A 53 -1.13 3.16 -19.55
C GLY A 53 0.07 3.84 -20.20
N PHE A 54 1.01 4.37 -19.40
CA PHE A 54 2.24 4.97 -19.92
C PHE A 54 3.17 3.93 -20.54
N GLU A 55 3.28 2.73 -19.98
CA GLU A 55 4.10 1.66 -20.53
C GLU A 55 3.56 1.16 -21.88
N ILE A 56 2.26 0.94 -22.00
CA ILE A 56 1.61 0.58 -23.29
C ILE A 56 1.90 1.65 -24.33
N LYS A 57 1.67 2.94 -24.00
CA LYS A 57 1.95 4.06 -24.91
C LYS A 57 3.42 4.08 -25.33
N SER A 58 4.33 3.86 -24.40
CA SER A 58 5.78 3.80 -24.68
C SER A 58 6.17 2.62 -25.56
N ILE A 59 5.52 1.46 -25.40
CA ILE A 59 5.77 0.28 -26.24
C ILE A 59 5.25 0.52 -27.67
N CYS A 60 4.04 1.07 -27.81
CA CYS A 60 3.41 1.31 -29.12
C CYS A 60 4.09 2.45 -29.89
N ALA A 61 4.36 3.58 -29.23
CA ALA A 61 4.90 4.78 -29.88
C ALA A 61 6.42 4.84 -29.93
N LYS A 62 7.15 3.91 -29.27
CA LYS A 62 8.63 3.79 -29.19
C LYS A 62 9.37 5.05 -28.72
N ARG A 63 8.70 6.08 -28.22
CA ARG A 63 9.30 7.39 -27.92
C ARG A 63 8.96 7.99 -26.55
N GLU A 64 7.83 7.65 -25.96
CA GLU A 64 7.41 8.26 -24.70
C GLU A 64 7.96 7.49 -23.49
N LYS A 65 8.53 8.26 -22.54
CA LYS A 65 8.94 7.72 -21.23
C LYS A 65 7.84 7.98 -20.23
N THR A 66 7.60 7.05 -19.31
CA THR A 66 6.74 7.27 -18.15
C THR A 66 7.20 8.52 -17.38
N PRO A 67 6.32 9.51 -17.13
CA PRO A 67 6.71 10.76 -16.49
C PRO A 67 7.06 10.53 -15.01
N ALA A 68 7.99 11.34 -14.49
CA ALA A 68 8.49 11.20 -13.12
C ALA A 68 7.38 11.32 -12.05
N TRP A 69 6.36 12.16 -12.28
CA TRP A 69 5.24 12.31 -11.36
C TRP A 69 4.41 11.04 -11.23
N ALA A 70 4.21 10.28 -12.32
CA ALA A 70 3.50 9.00 -12.27
C ALA A 70 4.25 7.98 -11.42
N TYR A 71 5.57 7.91 -11.53
CA TYR A 71 6.40 7.10 -10.66
C TYR A 71 6.37 7.57 -9.19
N CYS A 72 6.21 8.87 -8.92
CA CYS A 72 6.03 9.35 -7.55
C CYS A 72 4.69 8.89 -6.95
N ILE A 73 3.62 8.82 -7.75
CA ILE A 73 2.32 8.27 -7.33
C ILE A 73 2.47 6.77 -7.05
N GLN A 74 3.07 6.01 -7.95
CA GLN A 74 3.32 4.58 -7.74
C GLN A 74 4.21 4.33 -6.51
N PHE A 75 5.25 5.12 -6.32
CA PHE A 75 6.10 5.07 -5.14
C PHE A 75 5.31 5.23 -3.84
N SER A 76 4.39 6.21 -3.77
CA SER A 76 3.50 6.38 -2.62
C SER A 76 2.60 5.16 -2.41
N ALA A 77 2.05 4.59 -3.49
CA ALA A 77 1.23 3.38 -3.42
C ALA A 77 2.02 2.17 -2.93
N VAL A 78 3.26 1.97 -3.41
CA VAL A 78 4.18 0.94 -2.90
C VAL A 78 4.40 1.10 -1.40
N CYS A 79 4.68 2.33 -0.93
CA CYS A 79 4.88 2.58 0.50
C CYS A 79 3.62 2.25 1.32
N CYS A 80 2.44 2.64 0.85
CA CYS A 80 1.17 2.31 1.53
C CYS A 80 0.93 0.80 1.62
N LEU A 81 1.18 0.05 0.54
CA LEU A 81 1.03 -1.40 0.52
C LEU A 81 2.07 -2.08 1.41
N MET A 82 3.29 -1.56 1.49
CA MET A 82 4.31 -2.06 2.41
C MET A 82 3.96 -1.80 3.88
N VAL A 83 3.32 -0.66 4.20
CA VAL A 83 2.75 -0.42 5.53
C VAL A 83 1.70 -1.48 5.84
N THR A 84 0.76 -1.74 4.91
CA THR A 84 -0.25 -2.80 5.08
C THR A 84 0.42 -4.15 5.37
N PHE A 85 1.38 -4.56 4.55
CA PHE A 85 2.08 -5.84 4.71
C PHE A 85 2.78 -5.96 6.06
N LEU A 86 3.56 -4.94 6.45
CA LEU A 86 4.33 -4.99 7.70
C LEU A 86 3.45 -4.89 8.95
N VAL A 87 2.37 -4.08 8.91
CA VAL A 87 1.39 -4.03 10.00
C VAL A 87 0.67 -5.37 10.16
N VAL A 88 0.30 -6.03 9.06
CA VAL A 88 -0.28 -7.37 9.14
C VAL A 88 0.72 -8.36 9.71
N LEU A 89 1.96 -8.34 9.23
CA LEU A 89 2.99 -9.29 9.65
C LEU A 89 3.39 -9.15 11.11
N PHE A 90 3.54 -7.93 11.62
CA PHE A 90 4.09 -7.69 12.95
C PHE A 90 3.06 -7.29 14.01
N VAL A 91 1.85 -6.91 13.61
CA VAL A 91 0.82 -6.45 14.55
C VAL A 91 -0.43 -7.31 14.46
N LEU A 92 -1.08 -7.38 13.29
CA LEU A 92 -2.41 -8.01 13.20
C LEU A 92 -2.38 -9.53 13.23
N ALA A 93 -1.41 -10.16 12.56
CA ALA A 93 -1.31 -11.62 12.55
C ALA A 93 -0.92 -12.18 13.92
N PRO A 94 0.03 -11.60 14.68
CA PRO A 94 0.28 -12.00 16.06
C PRO A 94 -0.94 -11.79 16.97
N ASP A 95 -1.65 -10.67 16.86
CA ASP A 95 -2.84 -10.35 17.66
C ASP A 95 -4.01 -11.32 17.40
N ALA A 96 -4.12 -11.85 16.18
CA ALA A 96 -5.14 -12.84 15.79
C ALA A 96 -4.88 -14.27 16.33
N GLY A 97 -3.82 -14.49 17.10
CA GLY A 97 -3.52 -15.74 17.80
C GLY A 97 -2.93 -16.85 16.92
N LYS A 98 -3.07 -18.12 17.35
CA LYS A 98 -2.35 -19.29 16.76
C LYS A 98 -2.44 -19.43 15.23
N ASN A 99 -3.56 -19.06 14.62
CA ASN A 99 -3.78 -19.17 13.18
C ASN A 99 -3.69 -17.80 12.47
N GLY A 100 -3.29 -16.75 13.16
CA GLY A 100 -3.33 -15.38 12.65
C GLY A 100 -2.57 -15.20 11.34
N TYR A 101 -1.35 -15.70 11.24
CA TYR A 101 -0.58 -15.66 9.99
C TYR A 101 -1.28 -16.37 8.83
N ARG A 102 -1.82 -17.58 9.08
CA ARG A 102 -2.55 -18.31 8.05
C ARG A 102 -3.79 -17.55 7.62
N THR A 103 -4.58 -17.07 8.58
CA THR A 103 -5.82 -16.33 8.29
C THR A 103 -5.54 -15.02 7.58
N MET A 104 -4.59 -14.22 8.09
CA MET A 104 -4.32 -12.87 7.59
C MET A 104 -3.49 -12.82 6.31
N LEU A 105 -2.74 -13.88 5.97
CA LEU A 105 -1.84 -13.87 4.80
C LEU A 105 -2.26 -14.82 3.68
N THR A 106 -3.08 -15.86 3.96
CA THR A 106 -3.31 -16.91 2.96
C THR A 106 -4.77 -17.24 2.68
N GLN A 107 -5.72 -16.63 3.37
CA GLN A 107 -7.15 -16.95 3.19
C GLN A 107 -7.89 -15.85 2.41
N GLY A 108 -8.68 -16.27 1.42
CA GLY A 108 -9.60 -15.41 0.68
C GLY A 108 -8.92 -14.17 0.07
N ASP A 109 -9.54 -13.02 0.23
CA ASP A 109 -9.05 -11.72 -0.22
C ASP A 109 -7.79 -11.25 0.54
N MET A 110 -7.56 -11.75 1.76
CA MET A 110 -6.36 -11.46 2.57
C MET A 110 -5.06 -11.86 1.85
N LEU A 111 -5.07 -12.99 1.12
CA LEU A 111 -3.91 -13.42 0.32
C LEU A 111 -3.48 -12.35 -0.68
N TYR A 112 -4.44 -11.76 -1.38
CA TYR A 112 -4.15 -10.74 -2.39
C TYR A 112 -3.71 -9.43 -1.74
N HIS A 113 -4.48 -8.94 -0.75
CA HIS A 113 -4.28 -7.61 -0.18
C HIS A 113 -3.12 -7.50 0.80
N HIS A 114 -2.83 -8.58 1.54
CA HIS A 114 -1.80 -8.54 2.58
C HIS A 114 -0.47 -9.14 2.14
N LEU A 115 -0.44 -9.97 1.08
CA LEU A 115 0.78 -10.66 0.67
C LEU A 115 1.14 -10.39 -0.80
N LEU A 116 0.27 -10.79 -1.75
CA LEU A 116 0.65 -10.81 -3.16
C LEU A 116 0.79 -9.40 -3.75
N CYS A 117 -0.21 -8.52 -3.56
CA CYS A 117 -0.15 -7.16 -4.08
C CYS A 117 1.02 -6.36 -3.51
N PRO A 118 1.27 -6.31 -2.17
CA PRO A 118 2.43 -5.61 -1.62
C PRO A 118 3.77 -6.11 -2.16
N ILE A 119 3.96 -7.43 -2.24
CA ILE A 119 5.23 -7.99 -2.72
C ILE A 119 5.40 -7.74 -4.21
N LEU A 120 4.38 -7.98 -5.02
CA LEU A 120 4.50 -7.88 -6.47
C LEU A 120 4.67 -6.42 -6.93
N ILE A 121 3.98 -5.45 -6.31
CA ILE A 121 4.17 -4.03 -6.63
C ILE A 121 5.58 -3.56 -6.24
N LEU A 122 6.11 -4.02 -5.11
CA LEU A 122 7.49 -3.71 -4.70
C LEU A 122 8.51 -4.29 -5.70
N VAL A 123 8.32 -5.55 -6.12
CA VAL A 123 9.18 -6.21 -7.11
C VAL A 123 9.13 -5.48 -8.46
N ALA A 124 7.92 -5.14 -8.95
CA ALA A 124 7.75 -4.39 -10.19
C ALA A 124 8.49 -3.05 -10.11
N PHE A 125 8.25 -2.27 -9.07
CA PHE A 125 8.83 -0.95 -8.88
C PHE A 125 10.36 -0.98 -8.68
N ALA A 126 10.85 -1.83 -7.77
CA ALA A 126 12.24 -1.82 -7.35
C ALA A 126 13.18 -2.58 -8.29
N LEU A 127 12.71 -3.61 -9.00
CA LEU A 127 13.57 -4.48 -9.81
C LEU A 127 13.33 -4.33 -11.31
N LEU A 128 12.10 -4.08 -11.76
CA LEU A 128 11.76 -4.01 -13.18
C LEU A 128 11.79 -2.58 -13.72
N GLU A 129 11.14 -1.64 -13.03
CA GLU A 129 11.00 -0.25 -13.45
C GLU A 129 12.21 0.61 -13.02
N ARG A 130 12.62 0.51 -11.76
CA ARG A 130 13.77 1.20 -11.17
C ARG A 130 13.80 2.71 -11.44
N PRO A 131 12.73 3.43 -11.12
CA PRO A 131 12.66 4.86 -11.39
C PRO A 131 13.62 5.67 -10.50
N ASN A 132 14.04 6.84 -10.99
CA ASN A 132 14.80 7.78 -10.17
C ASN A 132 13.83 8.61 -9.32
N ILE A 133 13.68 8.26 -8.05
CA ILE A 133 12.78 8.93 -7.10
C ILE A 133 13.52 10.02 -6.33
N PRO A 134 13.07 11.29 -6.39
CA PRO A 134 13.70 12.37 -5.63
C PRO A 134 13.50 12.18 -4.12
N MET A 135 14.45 12.68 -3.31
CA MET A 135 14.42 12.52 -1.85
C MET A 135 13.13 13.05 -1.22
N ARG A 136 12.63 14.19 -1.71
CA ARG A 136 11.38 14.81 -1.24
C ARG A 136 10.14 13.91 -1.39
N ALA A 137 10.16 12.98 -2.36
CA ALA A 137 9.04 12.05 -2.55
C ALA A 137 8.85 11.11 -1.35
N ALA A 138 9.90 10.85 -0.56
CA ALA A 138 9.77 10.05 0.67
C ALA A 138 8.83 10.71 1.70
N ALA A 139 8.89 12.03 1.84
CA ALA A 139 7.96 12.76 2.70
C ALA A 139 6.52 12.76 2.15
N TYR A 140 6.37 12.92 0.82
CA TYR A 140 5.04 12.89 0.19
C TYR A 140 4.40 11.51 0.24
N ALA A 141 5.17 10.42 0.24
CA ALA A 141 4.66 9.06 0.32
C ALA A 141 3.94 8.76 1.66
N VAL A 142 4.21 9.55 2.69
CA VAL A 142 3.54 9.42 4.00
C VAL A 142 2.13 10.03 4.00
N ILE A 143 1.84 10.97 3.10
CA ILE A 143 0.59 11.75 3.10
C ILE A 143 -0.67 10.89 3.08
N PRO A 144 -0.82 9.86 2.22
CA PRO A 144 -2.04 9.05 2.21
C PRO A 144 -2.29 8.34 3.55
N THR A 145 -1.24 7.79 4.16
CA THR A 145 -1.32 7.13 5.48
C THR A 145 -1.68 8.14 6.58
N LEU A 146 -1.09 9.33 6.53
CA LEU A 146 -1.36 10.41 7.47
C LEU A 146 -2.83 10.87 7.38
N ILE A 147 -3.34 11.10 6.17
CA ILE A 147 -4.74 11.49 5.95
C ILE A 147 -5.68 10.41 6.51
N TYR A 148 -5.44 9.14 6.17
CA TYR A 148 -6.23 8.04 6.69
C TYR A 148 -6.21 8.00 8.23
N GLY A 149 -5.03 8.10 8.83
CA GLY A 149 -4.87 8.07 10.28
C GLY A 149 -5.62 9.23 10.98
N ILE A 150 -5.49 10.45 10.46
CA ILE A 150 -6.16 11.63 11.00
C ILE A 150 -7.70 11.50 10.87
N VAL A 151 -8.20 11.14 9.69
CA VAL A 151 -9.65 10.99 9.46
C VAL A 151 -10.23 9.91 10.37
N THR A 152 -9.58 8.74 10.43
CA THR A 152 -10.05 7.63 11.28
C THR A 152 -10.01 8.00 12.77
N LEU A 153 -8.95 8.69 13.19
CA LEU A 153 -8.82 9.17 14.57
C LEU A 153 -9.93 10.16 14.94
N ILE A 154 -10.21 11.14 14.08
CA ILE A 154 -11.31 12.11 14.28
C ILE A 154 -12.65 11.39 14.38
N LEU A 155 -12.95 10.46 13.46
CA LEU A 155 -14.17 9.70 13.45
C LEU A 155 -14.33 8.82 14.71
N ASN A 156 -13.23 8.23 15.19
CA ASN A 156 -13.23 7.44 16.42
C ASN A 156 -13.43 8.34 17.65
N LEU A 157 -12.76 9.48 17.75
CA LEU A 157 -12.98 10.47 18.83
C LEU A 157 -14.42 11.01 18.83
N ALA A 158 -15.01 11.22 17.65
CA ALA A 158 -16.41 11.64 17.50
C ALA A 158 -17.41 10.48 17.73
N ARG A 159 -16.95 9.26 18.05
CA ARG A 159 -17.77 8.03 18.21
C ARG A 159 -18.63 7.69 16.97
N LYS A 160 -18.18 8.11 15.80
CA LYS A 160 -18.84 7.81 14.51
C LYS A 160 -18.29 6.55 13.86
N LEU A 161 -17.10 6.10 14.27
CA LEU A 161 -16.45 4.89 13.78
C LEU A 161 -15.68 4.24 14.94
N ASP A 162 -15.93 2.96 15.20
CA ASP A 162 -14.98 2.17 16.00
C ASP A 162 -13.69 2.03 15.23
N GLY A 163 -12.55 2.30 15.89
CA GLY A 163 -11.24 2.19 15.24
C GLY A 163 -11.09 0.80 14.59
N PRO A 164 -10.88 0.72 13.27
CA PRO A 164 -10.88 -0.56 12.54
C PRO A 164 -9.70 -1.46 12.89
N TYR A 165 -8.72 -0.93 13.59
CA TYR A 165 -7.55 -1.64 14.10
C TYR A 165 -7.37 -1.38 15.59
N PRO A 166 -6.80 -2.33 16.38
CA PRO A 166 -6.60 -2.16 17.82
C PRO A 166 -5.88 -0.86 18.19
N PHE A 167 -4.85 -0.50 17.42
CA PHE A 167 -4.06 0.72 17.63
C PHE A 167 -4.78 2.04 17.27
N LEU A 168 -5.95 1.99 16.64
CA LEU A 168 -6.80 3.15 16.35
C LEU A 168 -8.00 3.26 17.32
N GLN A 169 -8.13 2.34 18.28
CA GLN A 169 -9.24 2.34 19.23
C GLN A 169 -8.91 3.21 20.45
N VAL A 170 -9.05 4.53 20.30
CA VAL A 170 -8.61 5.52 21.31
C VAL A 170 -9.28 5.37 22.67
N TYR A 171 -10.49 4.82 22.75
CA TYR A 171 -11.21 4.57 23.99
C TYR A 171 -10.84 3.25 24.68
N ARG A 172 -10.01 2.41 24.04
CA ARG A 172 -9.56 1.12 24.58
C ARG A 172 -8.08 1.12 24.96
N GLN A 173 -7.42 2.27 24.83
CA GLN A 173 -6.00 2.42 25.15
C GLN A 173 -5.73 3.80 25.75
N SER A 174 -4.54 3.99 26.36
CA SER A 174 -4.14 5.30 26.89
C SER A 174 -3.84 6.30 25.74
N ALA A 175 -3.94 7.59 26.05
CA ALA A 175 -3.57 8.65 25.10
C ALA A 175 -2.09 8.52 24.65
N ILE A 176 -1.20 8.16 25.60
CA ILE A 176 0.23 7.94 25.31
C ILE A 176 0.42 6.79 24.32
N ALA A 177 -0.32 5.68 24.48
CA ALA A 177 -0.28 4.55 23.56
C ALA A 177 -0.79 4.96 22.17
N SER A 178 -1.88 5.75 22.09
CA SER A 178 -2.42 6.25 20.82
C SER A 178 -1.41 7.14 20.08
N VAL A 179 -0.74 8.05 20.78
CA VAL A 179 0.34 8.88 20.21
C VAL A 179 1.54 8.01 19.79
N GLY A 180 1.94 7.04 20.62
CA GLY A 180 3.02 6.11 20.30
C GLY A 180 2.75 5.33 19.01
N TRP A 181 1.54 4.78 18.85
CA TRP A 181 1.14 4.09 17.63
C TRP A 181 1.13 5.01 16.41
N PHE A 182 0.62 6.24 16.57
CA PHE A 182 0.63 7.21 15.48
C PHE A 182 2.05 7.50 15.00
N VAL A 183 2.97 7.77 15.92
CA VAL A 183 4.40 8.01 15.62
C VAL A 183 5.02 6.77 14.99
N ALA A 184 4.75 5.56 15.50
CA ALA A 184 5.29 4.31 14.98
C ALA A 184 4.83 4.04 13.53
N ILE A 185 3.54 4.22 13.23
CA ILE A 185 2.99 3.99 11.89
C ILE A 185 3.51 5.04 10.89
N ILE A 186 3.46 6.32 11.24
CA ILE A 186 3.89 7.41 10.35
C ILE A 186 5.41 7.41 10.17
N GLY A 187 6.17 7.25 11.27
CA GLY A 187 7.63 7.14 11.21
C GLY A 187 8.07 5.87 10.48
N GLY A 188 7.41 4.73 10.73
CA GLY A 188 7.62 3.49 10.01
C GLY A 188 7.37 3.62 8.51
N ASN A 189 6.27 4.30 8.10
CA ASN A 189 6.01 4.57 6.69
C ASN A 189 7.12 5.43 6.04
N TYR A 190 7.63 6.44 6.75
CA TYR A 190 8.75 7.24 6.25
C TYR A 190 10.02 6.40 6.08
N LEU A 191 10.35 5.53 7.05
CA LEU A 191 11.48 4.59 6.94
C LEU A 191 11.31 3.60 5.79
N ILE A 192 10.09 3.08 5.58
CA ILE A 192 9.74 2.26 4.41
C ILE A 192 10.00 3.03 3.12
N ALA A 193 9.57 4.30 3.05
CA ALA A 193 9.79 5.13 1.87
C ALA A 193 11.28 5.33 1.58
N LEU A 194 12.11 5.55 2.60
CA LEU A 194 13.57 5.63 2.44
C LEU A 194 14.15 4.30 1.94
N ALA A 195 13.71 3.17 2.48
CA ALA A 195 14.17 1.84 2.09
C ALA A 195 13.76 1.50 0.65
N VAL A 196 12.48 1.68 0.28
CA VAL A 196 11.98 1.47 -1.08
C VAL A 196 12.73 2.33 -2.08
N ARG A 197 12.94 3.62 -1.75
CA ARG A 197 13.75 4.51 -2.59
C ARG A 197 15.19 4.03 -2.74
N ALA A 198 15.81 3.51 -1.69
CA ALA A 198 17.19 3.02 -1.71
C ALA A 198 17.35 1.80 -2.63
N VAL A 199 16.39 0.86 -2.59
CA VAL A 199 16.45 -0.38 -3.41
C VAL A 199 16.01 -0.16 -4.86
N SER A 200 15.24 0.90 -5.17
CA SER A 200 14.76 1.20 -6.53
C SER A 200 15.70 2.07 -7.36
N LYS A 201 16.89 2.42 -6.86
CA LYS A 201 17.85 3.26 -7.60
C LYS A 201 18.16 2.70 -8.99
N PRO A 202 18.22 3.55 -10.04
CA PRO A 202 18.64 3.14 -11.37
C PRO A 202 20.01 2.43 -11.34
N ARG A 203 20.18 1.41 -12.17
CA ARG A 203 21.53 0.82 -12.37
C ARG A 203 22.45 1.90 -12.96
N LYS A 204 23.58 2.15 -12.32
CA LYS A 204 24.64 2.92 -12.97
C LYS A 204 25.04 2.17 -14.25
N ARG A 205 24.88 2.82 -15.40
CA ARG A 205 25.42 2.34 -16.68
C ARG A 205 26.92 2.50 -16.70
#